data_33295a43bf69c1465565e8c64fa8f23a
#
_entry.id   33295a43bf69c1465565e8c64fa8f23a
#
_cell.length_a   1.000
_cell.length_b   1.000
_cell.length_c   1.000
_cell.angle_alpha   90.00
_cell.angle_beta   90.00
_cell.angle_gamma   90.00
#
_symmetry.space_group_name_H-M   'P 1'
#
loop_
_entity.id
_entity.type
_entity.pdbx_description
1 polymer ?
#
loop_
_entity_poly.entity_id
_entity_poly.type
_entity_poly.pdbx_seq_one_letter_code
_entity_poly.pdbx_strand_id
1 'polypeptide(L)'
;RFYDGINPILDGLRNQLDDHNIWLKSQELEERIKSNINNLKLQYHRSFGYFLAVSKSKASNVPDHWIRRQTLTNEERFVTPGLKEREGKIFQVRARISELEYALFCDLRTLTGNKSNIIRQAAKAISCLDVLTGLAEVAATHNYIQPKIININEQDKSRKLSIINGRHPVVEQILIDKFFVPNDIELGSKT
;
A
#
# COMPACT_ATOMS: atom_id res chain seq x y z
N ARG A 1 4.73 1.75 -7.36
CA ARG A 1 5.68 1.48 -8.45
C ARG A 1 5.03 0.58 -9.48
N PHE A 2 5.11 0.95 -10.74
CA PHE A 2 4.68 0.09 -11.86
C PHE A 2 5.70 -1.02 -12.10
N TYR A 3 5.22 -2.18 -12.56
CA TYR A 3 6.08 -3.29 -12.99
C TYR A 3 6.82 -2.92 -14.28
N ASP A 4 7.96 -3.56 -14.48
CA ASP A 4 8.71 -3.42 -15.73
C ASP A 4 7.93 -4.07 -16.89
N GLY A 5 8.09 -3.52 -18.10
CA GLY A 5 7.33 -3.94 -19.29
C GLY A 5 5.99 -3.23 -19.51
N ILE A 6 5.53 -2.39 -18.55
CA ILE A 6 4.28 -1.63 -18.71
C ILE A 6 4.47 -0.42 -19.65
N ASN A 7 5.60 0.25 -19.52
CA ASN A 7 5.91 1.40 -20.35
C ASN A 7 7.40 1.43 -20.72
N PRO A 8 7.75 1.31 -22.02
CA PRO A 8 9.13 1.23 -22.46
C PRO A 8 9.96 2.49 -22.14
N ILE A 9 9.32 3.67 -22.07
CA ILE A 9 10.01 4.91 -21.69
C ILE A 9 10.38 4.89 -20.21
N LEU A 10 9.48 4.41 -19.37
CA LEU A 10 9.73 4.25 -17.92
C LEU A 10 10.86 3.26 -17.67
N ASP A 11 10.85 2.14 -18.38
CA ASP A 11 11.89 1.12 -18.27
C ASP A 11 13.24 1.66 -18.73
N GLY A 12 13.28 2.40 -19.85
CA GLY A 12 14.48 3.07 -20.34
C GLY A 12 15.05 4.09 -19.33
N LEU A 13 14.21 4.86 -18.66
CA LEU A 13 14.65 5.79 -17.61
C LEU A 13 15.18 5.06 -16.37
N ARG A 14 14.60 3.94 -16.01
CA ARG A 14 15.09 3.09 -14.91
C ARG A 14 16.45 2.49 -15.23
N ASN A 15 16.63 1.99 -16.44
CA ASN A 15 17.92 1.49 -16.90
C ASN A 15 18.99 2.59 -16.84
N GLN A 16 18.68 3.80 -17.29
CA GLN A 16 19.58 4.95 -17.15
C GLN A 16 19.95 5.23 -15.69
N LEU A 17 18.99 5.09 -14.76
CA LEU A 17 19.27 5.28 -13.34
C LEU A 17 20.20 4.19 -12.80
N ASP A 18 20.04 2.96 -13.25
CA ASP A 18 20.91 1.85 -12.87
C ASP A 18 22.33 2.03 -13.44
N ASP A 19 22.47 2.50 -14.68
CA ASP A 19 23.75 2.87 -15.26
C ASP A 19 24.45 4.00 -14.45
N HIS A 20 23.67 4.95 -13.96
CA HIS A 20 24.21 5.97 -13.05
C HIS A 20 24.69 5.39 -11.71
N ASN A 21 23.97 4.41 -11.16
CA ASN A 21 24.37 3.74 -9.92
C ASN A 21 25.66 2.91 -10.12
N ILE A 22 25.79 2.25 -11.25
CA ILE A 22 27.04 1.54 -11.63
C ILE A 22 28.19 2.52 -11.75
N TRP A 23 27.99 3.63 -12.44
CA TRP A 23 28.99 4.67 -12.59
C TRP A 23 29.45 5.26 -11.23
N LEU A 24 28.52 5.53 -10.29
CA LEU A 24 28.86 6.02 -8.96
C LEU A 24 29.79 5.06 -8.21
N LYS A 25 29.56 3.74 -8.33
CA LYS A 25 30.43 2.72 -7.74
C LYS A 25 31.81 2.68 -8.39
N SER A 26 31.89 2.81 -9.72
CA SER A 26 33.17 2.87 -10.42
C SER A 26 33.97 4.12 -10.07
N GLN A 27 33.29 5.26 -9.94
CA GLN A 27 33.94 6.52 -9.52
C GLN A 27 34.52 6.44 -8.11
N GLU A 28 33.83 5.80 -7.16
CA GLU A 28 34.41 5.58 -5.84
C GLU A 28 35.74 4.81 -5.91
N LEU A 29 35.79 3.76 -6.73
CA LEU A 29 37.00 2.95 -6.90
C LEU A 29 38.11 3.74 -7.62
N GLU A 30 37.77 4.43 -8.70
CA GLU A 30 38.73 5.25 -9.45
C GLU A 30 39.35 6.36 -8.60
N GLU A 31 38.52 7.11 -7.88
CA GLU A 31 39.00 8.21 -7.04
C GLU A 31 39.81 7.68 -5.83
N ARG A 32 39.47 6.50 -5.31
CA ARG A 32 40.24 5.81 -4.27
C ARG A 32 41.65 5.42 -4.78
N ILE A 33 41.75 4.92 -6.00
CA ILE A 33 43.03 4.56 -6.62
C ILE A 33 43.85 5.81 -6.93
N LYS A 34 43.23 6.83 -7.58
CA LYS A 34 43.92 8.07 -7.99
C LYS A 34 44.46 8.86 -6.80
N SER A 35 43.71 8.93 -5.71
CA SER A 35 44.08 9.66 -4.49
C SER A 35 44.96 8.87 -3.54
N ASN A 36 45.10 7.56 -3.74
CA ASN A 36 45.72 6.62 -2.79
C ASN A 36 45.12 6.68 -1.37
N ILE A 37 43.82 6.95 -1.28
CA ILE A 37 43.09 7.05 -0.02
C ILE A 37 42.17 5.83 0.13
N ASN A 38 42.65 4.78 0.81
CA ASN A 38 41.95 3.49 0.90
C ASN A 38 40.58 3.54 1.60
N ASN A 39 40.38 4.49 2.52
CA ASN A 39 39.14 4.66 3.27
C ASN A 39 38.19 5.71 2.70
N LEU A 40 38.42 6.17 1.48
CA LEU A 40 37.51 7.05 0.75
C LEU A 40 36.18 6.34 0.52
N LYS A 41 35.07 7.06 0.75
CA LYS A 41 33.70 6.56 0.48
C LYS A 41 32.91 7.61 -0.29
N LEU A 42 32.21 7.20 -1.34
CA LEU A 42 31.23 8.02 -2.01
C LEU A 42 29.88 7.84 -1.29
N GLN A 43 29.34 8.93 -0.80
CA GLN A 43 28.11 8.95 -0.01
C GLN A 43 27.11 9.96 -0.56
N TYR A 44 25.87 9.81 -0.18
CA TYR A 44 24.79 10.74 -0.51
C TYR A 44 24.18 11.34 0.76
N HIS A 45 23.98 12.64 0.74
CA HIS A 45 23.26 13.34 1.80
C HIS A 45 22.15 14.21 1.21
N ARG A 46 20.99 14.19 1.81
CA ARG A 46 19.79 14.88 1.29
C ARG A 46 20.02 16.38 1.00
N SER A 47 20.79 17.06 1.84
CA SER A 47 21.05 18.52 1.73
C SER A 47 22.28 18.85 0.88
N PHE A 48 23.24 17.94 0.72
CA PHE A 48 24.53 18.21 0.06
C PHE A 48 24.74 17.43 -1.22
N GLY A 49 23.87 16.45 -1.50
CA GLY A 49 24.01 15.57 -2.65
C GLY A 49 25.08 14.49 -2.47
N TYR A 50 25.67 14.07 -3.57
CA TYR A 50 26.77 13.11 -3.58
C TYR A 50 28.10 13.77 -3.23
N PHE A 51 28.89 13.13 -2.37
CA PHE A 51 30.20 13.61 -1.95
C PHE A 51 31.15 12.45 -1.65
N LEU A 52 32.43 12.76 -1.71
CA LEU A 52 33.52 11.90 -1.30
C LEU A 52 33.89 12.25 0.17
N ALA A 53 33.73 11.27 1.05
CA ALA A 53 34.11 11.40 2.44
C ALA A 53 35.53 10.88 2.65
N VAL A 54 36.39 11.71 3.23
CA VAL A 54 37.81 11.44 3.51
C VAL A 54 38.08 11.71 4.97
N SER A 55 38.81 10.83 5.65
CA SER A 55 39.25 11.11 7.02
C SER A 55 40.13 12.35 7.10
N LYS A 56 39.98 13.14 8.16
CA LYS A 56 40.72 14.40 8.36
C LYS A 56 42.24 14.23 8.25
N SER A 57 42.77 13.10 8.70
CA SER A 57 44.20 12.78 8.61
C SER A 57 44.74 12.60 7.19
N LYS A 58 43.85 12.36 6.21
CA LYS A 58 44.18 12.17 4.78
C LYS A 58 43.70 13.31 3.91
N ALA A 59 43.07 14.32 4.48
CA ALA A 59 42.51 15.46 3.74
C ALA A 59 43.58 16.36 3.08
N SER A 60 44.82 16.29 3.51
CA SER A 60 45.96 16.98 2.85
C SER A 60 46.41 16.29 1.55
N ASN A 61 46.02 15.05 1.33
CA ASN A 61 46.46 14.24 0.19
C ASN A 61 45.42 14.19 -0.93
N VAL A 62 44.37 15.00 -0.84
CA VAL A 62 43.34 15.04 -1.88
C VAL A 62 43.83 15.78 -3.11
N PRO A 63 43.42 15.37 -4.33
CA PRO A 63 43.76 16.07 -5.55
C PRO A 63 43.23 17.52 -5.56
N ASP A 64 43.99 18.46 -6.18
CA ASP A 64 43.65 19.90 -6.21
C ASP A 64 42.33 20.22 -6.89
N HIS A 65 41.84 19.35 -7.79
CA HIS A 65 40.58 19.52 -8.51
C HIS A 65 39.35 19.18 -7.69
N TRP A 66 39.53 18.62 -6.47
CA TRP A 66 38.40 18.35 -5.59
C TRP A 66 38.00 19.63 -4.85
N ILE A 67 36.69 19.88 -4.86
CA ILE A 67 36.12 21.06 -4.19
C ILE A 67 35.67 20.64 -2.79
N ARG A 68 36.26 21.23 -1.76
CA ARG A 68 35.87 21.02 -0.37
C ARG A 68 34.48 21.62 -0.14
N ARG A 69 33.57 20.84 0.41
CA ARG A 69 32.17 21.22 0.71
C ARG A 69 31.95 21.46 2.18
N GLN A 70 32.46 20.57 3.03
CA GLN A 70 32.25 20.62 4.47
C GLN A 70 33.39 19.96 5.21
N THR A 71 33.76 20.55 6.35
CA THR A 71 34.70 20.00 7.31
C THR A 71 33.96 19.61 8.57
N LEU A 72 34.04 18.33 8.95
CA LEU A 72 33.50 17.78 10.19
C LEU A 72 34.65 17.46 11.16
N THR A 73 34.29 17.00 12.37
CA THR A 73 35.28 16.72 13.41
C THR A 73 36.26 15.63 12.97
N ASN A 74 35.80 14.57 12.31
CA ASN A 74 36.61 13.40 11.97
C ASN A 74 36.78 13.18 10.46
N GLU A 75 36.01 13.87 9.62
CA GLU A 75 36.03 13.71 8.15
C GLU A 75 35.91 15.03 7.43
N GLU A 76 36.37 15.06 6.21
CA GLU A 76 36.14 16.14 5.27
C GLU A 76 35.40 15.63 4.04
N ARG A 77 34.53 16.48 3.48
CA ARG A 77 33.64 16.16 2.38
C ARG A 77 34.00 16.95 1.15
N PHE A 78 34.25 16.24 0.06
CA PHE A 78 34.66 16.79 -1.21
C PHE A 78 33.67 16.43 -2.33
N VAL A 79 33.66 17.26 -3.38
CA VAL A 79 32.87 17.01 -4.59
C VAL A 79 33.81 17.23 -5.79
N THR A 80 33.73 16.32 -6.76
CA THR A 80 34.40 16.49 -8.04
C THR A 80 33.47 17.15 -9.06
N PRO A 81 33.97 17.88 -10.07
CA PRO A 81 33.14 18.42 -11.14
C PRO A 81 32.31 17.36 -11.86
N GLY A 82 32.92 16.21 -12.15
CA GLY A 82 32.22 15.08 -12.79
C GLY A 82 31.09 14.50 -11.91
N LEU A 83 31.30 14.43 -10.60
CA LEU A 83 30.27 13.96 -9.66
C LEU A 83 29.09 14.93 -9.61
N LYS A 84 29.33 16.24 -9.64
CA LYS A 84 28.28 17.27 -9.65
C LYS A 84 27.47 17.25 -10.95
N GLU A 85 28.12 17.09 -12.10
CA GLU A 85 27.45 16.97 -13.39
C GLU A 85 26.55 15.72 -13.41
N ARG A 86 27.09 14.58 -12.95
CA ARG A 86 26.37 13.31 -12.90
C ARG A 86 25.18 13.36 -11.95
N GLU A 87 25.33 14.02 -10.82
CA GLU A 87 24.25 14.27 -9.87
C GLU A 87 23.06 15.01 -10.52
N GLY A 88 23.33 16.05 -11.29
CA GLY A 88 22.30 16.76 -12.03
C GLY A 88 21.52 15.84 -12.98
N LYS A 89 22.23 14.97 -13.72
CA LYS A 89 21.62 13.98 -14.61
C LYS A 89 20.74 12.97 -13.82
N ILE A 90 21.23 12.49 -12.68
CA ILE A 90 20.48 11.58 -11.80
C ILE A 90 19.18 12.23 -11.33
N PHE A 91 19.21 13.49 -10.88
CA PHE A 91 18.01 14.19 -10.45
C PHE A 91 17.01 14.40 -11.57
N GLN A 92 17.48 14.75 -12.78
CA GLN A 92 16.60 14.88 -13.95
C GLN A 92 15.91 13.56 -14.29
N VAL A 93 16.64 12.45 -14.32
CA VAL A 93 16.06 11.13 -14.59
C VAL A 93 15.06 10.75 -13.51
N ARG A 94 15.36 10.94 -12.23
CA ARG A 94 14.42 10.67 -11.13
C ARG A 94 13.16 11.52 -11.20
N ALA A 95 13.29 12.81 -11.50
CA ALA A 95 12.14 13.68 -11.68
C ALA A 95 11.25 13.18 -12.83
N ARG A 96 11.86 12.81 -13.95
CA ARG A 96 11.13 12.31 -15.11
C ARG A 96 10.43 10.97 -14.86
N ILE A 97 11.06 10.06 -14.12
CA ILE A 97 10.44 8.81 -13.66
C ILE A 97 9.20 9.13 -12.83
N SER A 98 9.33 10.04 -11.85
CA SER A 98 8.21 10.40 -10.95
C SER A 98 7.04 11.03 -11.72
N GLU A 99 7.30 11.94 -12.65
CA GLU A 99 6.28 12.54 -13.52
C GLU A 99 5.56 11.49 -14.36
N LEU A 100 6.31 10.60 -14.99
CA LEU A 100 5.73 9.56 -15.85
C LEU A 100 4.93 8.53 -15.04
N GLU A 101 5.43 8.10 -13.88
CA GLU A 101 4.69 7.21 -12.97
C GLU A 101 3.37 7.86 -12.52
N TYR A 102 3.39 9.17 -12.22
CA TYR A 102 2.18 9.89 -11.84
C TYR A 102 1.18 9.99 -13.00
N ALA A 103 1.64 10.27 -14.23
CA ALA A 103 0.78 10.31 -15.41
C ALA A 103 0.11 8.95 -15.65
N LEU A 104 0.88 7.86 -15.64
CA LEU A 104 0.37 6.50 -15.79
C LEU A 104 -0.64 6.13 -14.68
N PHE A 105 -0.39 6.58 -13.46
CA PHE A 105 -1.33 6.40 -12.35
C PHE A 105 -2.65 7.15 -12.59
N CYS A 106 -2.59 8.38 -13.09
CA CYS A 106 -3.78 9.15 -13.42
C CYS A 106 -4.62 8.48 -14.51
N ASP A 107 -3.98 7.94 -15.54
CA ASP A 107 -4.65 7.20 -16.60
C ASP A 107 -5.34 5.95 -16.06
N LEU A 108 -4.64 5.15 -15.27
CA LEU A 108 -5.20 3.96 -14.61
C LEU A 108 -6.39 4.32 -13.70
N ARG A 109 -6.26 5.40 -12.93
CA ARG A 109 -7.35 5.92 -12.08
C ARG A 109 -8.58 6.29 -12.90
N THR A 110 -8.38 6.96 -14.02
CA THR A 110 -9.47 7.37 -14.92
C THR A 110 -10.15 6.15 -15.55
N LEU A 111 -9.38 5.19 -16.04
CA LEU A 111 -9.91 3.94 -16.58
C LEU A 111 -10.73 3.17 -15.55
N THR A 112 -10.23 3.06 -14.32
CA THR A 112 -10.94 2.42 -13.20
C THR A 112 -12.21 3.19 -12.84
N GLY A 113 -12.12 4.52 -12.80
CA GLY A 113 -13.27 5.40 -12.54
C GLY A 113 -14.40 5.22 -13.55
N ASN A 114 -14.08 5.08 -14.82
CA ASN A 114 -15.05 4.84 -15.89
C ASN A 114 -15.78 3.49 -15.74
N LYS A 115 -15.19 2.53 -15.02
CA LYS A 115 -15.80 1.21 -14.75
C LYS A 115 -16.41 1.12 -13.33
N SER A 116 -16.40 2.21 -12.57
CA SER A 116 -16.80 2.21 -11.15
C SER A 116 -18.24 1.71 -10.91
N ASN A 117 -19.17 1.99 -11.83
CA ASN A 117 -20.56 1.52 -11.73
C ASN A 117 -20.64 -0.01 -11.81
N ILE A 118 -19.95 -0.61 -12.77
CA ILE A 118 -19.91 -2.06 -12.96
C ILE A 118 -19.26 -2.74 -11.74
N ILE A 119 -18.14 -2.18 -11.27
CA ILE A 119 -17.44 -2.67 -10.09
C ILE A 119 -18.33 -2.63 -8.85
N ARG A 120 -19.04 -1.53 -8.63
CA ARG A 120 -19.99 -1.40 -7.50
C ARG A 120 -21.17 -2.35 -7.59
N GLN A 121 -21.72 -2.56 -8.79
CA GLN A 121 -22.81 -3.53 -8.98
C GLN A 121 -22.35 -4.96 -8.70
N ALA A 122 -21.17 -5.34 -9.20
CA ALA A 122 -20.58 -6.64 -8.92
C ALA A 122 -20.31 -6.84 -7.41
N ALA A 123 -19.73 -5.83 -6.76
CA ALA A 123 -19.47 -5.86 -5.31
C ALA A 123 -20.78 -6.01 -4.51
N LYS A 124 -21.86 -5.30 -4.90
CA LYS A 124 -23.18 -5.42 -4.27
C LYS A 124 -23.78 -6.83 -4.44
N ALA A 125 -23.66 -7.40 -5.63
CA ALA A 125 -24.15 -8.75 -5.90
C ALA A 125 -23.39 -9.79 -5.07
N ILE A 126 -22.07 -9.70 -5.01
CA ILE A 126 -21.22 -10.58 -4.21
C ILE A 126 -21.53 -10.43 -2.72
N SER A 127 -21.67 -9.20 -2.22
CA SER A 127 -22.03 -8.94 -0.82
C SER A 127 -23.39 -9.51 -0.46
N CYS A 128 -24.38 -9.41 -1.34
CA CYS A 128 -25.69 -10.04 -1.14
C CYS A 128 -25.60 -11.57 -1.07
N LEU A 129 -24.85 -12.17 -1.98
CA LEU A 129 -24.62 -13.61 -2.01
C LEU A 129 -23.91 -14.09 -0.74
N ASP A 130 -22.88 -13.37 -0.30
CA ASP A 130 -22.12 -13.69 0.93
C ASP A 130 -23.04 -13.71 2.16
N VAL A 131 -23.85 -12.66 2.33
CA VAL A 131 -24.82 -12.58 3.44
C VAL A 131 -25.85 -13.72 3.38
N LEU A 132 -26.42 -13.99 2.20
CA LEU A 132 -27.43 -15.06 2.05
C LEU A 132 -26.82 -16.44 2.31
N THR A 133 -25.59 -16.66 1.85
CA THR A 133 -24.88 -17.92 2.11
C THR A 133 -24.60 -18.11 3.59
N GLY A 134 -24.10 -17.06 4.27
CA GLY A 134 -23.87 -17.11 5.71
C GLY A 134 -25.14 -17.35 6.52
N LEU A 135 -26.25 -16.69 6.17
CA LEU A 135 -27.55 -16.94 6.80
C LEU A 135 -28.06 -18.35 6.55
N ALA A 136 -27.88 -18.87 5.34
CA ALA A 136 -28.30 -20.26 5.00
C ALA A 136 -27.48 -21.30 5.78
N GLU A 137 -26.17 -21.09 5.90
CA GLU A 137 -25.27 -21.94 6.67
C GLU A 137 -25.64 -21.96 8.16
N VAL A 138 -25.85 -20.79 8.75
CA VAL A 138 -26.31 -20.68 10.15
C VAL A 138 -27.69 -21.35 10.35
N ALA A 139 -28.62 -21.14 9.43
CA ALA A 139 -29.93 -21.76 9.51
C ALA A 139 -29.85 -23.30 9.43
N ALA A 140 -29.02 -23.82 8.52
CA ALA A 140 -28.82 -25.27 8.38
C ALA A 140 -28.13 -25.87 9.60
N THR A 141 -27.12 -25.21 10.14
CA THR A 141 -26.34 -25.69 11.29
C THR A 141 -27.19 -25.73 12.58
N HIS A 142 -28.03 -24.72 12.80
CA HIS A 142 -28.81 -24.57 14.04
C HIS A 142 -30.30 -24.93 13.88
N ASN A 143 -30.69 -25.46 12.75
CA ASN A 143 -32.10 -25.78 12.45
C ASN A 143 -33.02 -24.55 12.61
N TYR A 144 -32.62 -23.40 12.10
CA TYR A 144 -33.47 -22.21 12.06
C TYR A 144 -34.36 -22.24 10.82
N ILE A 145 -35.53 -21.64 10.95
CA ILE A 145 -36.52 -21.57 9.88
C ILE A 145 -36.71 -20.11 9.42
N GLN A 146 -37.13 -19.94 8.18
CA GLN A 146 -37.45 -18.62 7.66
C GLN A 146 -38.77 -18.13 8.29
N PRO A 147 -38.78 -16.88 8.90
CA PRO A 147 -40.01 -16.34 9.44
C PRO A 147 -40.98 -15.94 8.33
N LYS A 148 -42.28 -16.16 8.58
CA LYS A 148 -43.33 -15.72 7.67
C LYS A 148 -43.71 -14.27 8.01
N ILE A 149 -43.41 -13.34 7.11
CA ILE A 149 -43.83 -11.94 7.26
C ILE A 149 -45.20 -11.75 6.66
N ILE A 150 -46.12 -11.23 7.49
CA ILE A 150 -47.52 -10.96 7.08
C ILE A 150 -47.58 -9.44 6.75
N ASN A 151 -48.00 -9.13 5.52
CA ASN A 151 -48.30 -7.76 5.15
C ASN A 151 -49.61 -7.35 5.83
N ILE A 152 -49.56 -6.36 6.68
CA ILE A 152 -50.72 -5.75 7.30
C ILE A 152 -51.30 -4.73 6.32
N ASN A 153 -52.45 -5.00 5.77
CA ASN A 153 -53.20 -4.02 5.00
C ASN A 153 -53.63 -2.88 5.95
N GLU A 154 -53.68 -1.64 5.48
CA GLU A 154 -54.04 -0.45 6.29
C GLU A 154 -55.39 -0.56 7.00
N GLN A 155 -56.25 -1.45 6.53
CA GLN A 155 -57.56 -1.74 7.08
C GLN A 155 -57.53 -2.74 8.27
N ASP A 156 -56.50 -3.59 8.33
CA ASP A 156 -56.35 -4.60 9.40
C ASP A 156 -55.37 -4.06 10.46
N LYS A 157 -55.89 -3.42 11.51
CA LYS A 157 -55.15 -2.84 12.62
C LYS A 157 -54.52 -3.86 13.57
N SER A 158 -54.73 -5.17 13.34
CA SER A 158 -54.22 -6.23 14.19
C SER A 158 -52.73 -6.53 13.88
N ARG A 159 -51.83 -5.90 14.62
CA ARG A 159 -50.41 -6.29 14.63
C ARG A 159 -50.27 -7.61 15.40
N LYS A 160 -49.91 -8.70 14.74
CA LYS A 160 -49.73 -10.01 15.37
C LYS A 160 -48.29 -10.47 15.26
N LEU A 161 -47.69 -10.87 16.39
CA LEU A 161 -46.46 -11.64 16.43
C LEU A 161 -46.77 -13.00 17.04
N SER A 162 -46.49 -14.07 16.31
CA SER A 162 -46.69 -15.46 16.78
C SER A 162 -45.37 -16.20 16.61
N ILE A 163 -44.82 -16.71 17.69
CA ILE A 163 -43.64 -17.53 17.73
C ILE A 163 -44.01 -18.88 18.36
N ILE A 164 -43.83 -19.94 17.65
CA ILE A 164 -44.10 -21.31 18.12
C ILE A 164 -42.76 -22.01 18.32
N ASN A 165 -42.55 -22.62 19.48
CA ASN A 165 -41.31 -23.27 19.89
C ASN A 165 -40.10 -22.31 19.78
N GLY A 166 -40.30 -21.07 20.25
CA GLY A 166 -39.25 -20.04 20.19
C GLY A 166 -38.03 -20.43 21.01
N ARG A 167 -36.85 -20.28 20.40
CA ARG A 167 -35.55 -20.54 21.02
C ARG A 167 -34.71 -19.27 21.03
N HIS A 168 -33.85 -19.14 22.02
CA HIS A 168 -32.92 -17.99 22.08
C HIS A 168 -31.58 -18.39 21.46
N PRO A 169 -31.19 -17.85 20.30
CA PRO A 169 -30.05 -18.33 19.53
C PRO A 169 -28.71 -18.23 20.29
N VAL A 170 -28.53 -17.23 21.17
CA VAL A 170 -27.30 -17.08 21.96
C VAL A 170 -27.32 -18.00 23.20
N VAL A 171 -28.46 -18.05 23.92
CA VAL A 171 -28.57 -18.84 25.16
C VAL A 171 -28.43 -20.33 24.87
N GLU A 172 -29.08 -20.83 23.82
CA GLU A 172 -28.99 -22.25 23.46
C GLU A 172 -27.58 -22.71 23.09
N GLN A 173 -26.73 -21.81 22.57
CA GLN A 173 -25.34 -22.12 22.22
C GLN A 173 -24.39 -22.05 23.42
N ILE A 174 -24.73 -21.30 24.47
CA ILE A 174 -23.91 -21.17 25.68
C ILE A 174 -24.23 -22.28 26.70
N LEU A 175 -25.42 -22.89 26.63
CA LEU A 175 -25.81 -23.97 27.52
C LEU A 175 -25.10 -25.28 27.11
N ILE A 176 -23.95 -25.57 27.74
CA ILE A 176 -23.11 -26.76 27.43
C ILE A 176 -23.76 -28.07 27.96
N ASP A 177 -24.40 -28.04 29.13
CA ASP A 177 -24.93 -29.24 29.82
C ASP A 177 -26.44 -29.21 30.03
N LYS A 178 -27.16 -28.26 29.46
CA LYS A 178 -28.61 -28.13 29.63
C LYS A 178 -29.29 -27.88 28.29
N PHE A 179 -30.43 -28.53 28.08
CA PHE A 179 -31.27 -28.27 26.91
C PHE A 179 -32.02 -26.94 27.10
N PHE A 180 -32.06 -26.12 26.05
CA PHE A 180 -32.93 -24.97 26.00
C PHE A 180 -34.39 -25.44 25.86
N VAL A 181 -35.26 -24.96 26.73
CA VAL A 181 -36.69 -25.25 26.64
C VAL A 181 -37.39 -24.24 25.77
N PRO A 182 -37.91 -24.61 24.60
CA PRO A 182 -38.62 -23.71 23.72
C PRO A 182 -39.90 -23.16 24.35
N ASN A 183 -40.25 -21.90 24.02
CA ASN A 183 -41.46 -21.25 24.54
C ASN A 183 -42.28 -20.65 23.39
N ASP A 184 -43.60 -20.68 23.55
CA ASP A 184 -44.51 -20.04 22.63
C ASP A 184 -44.81 -18.60 23.07
N ILE A 185 -44.84 -17.68 22.11
CA ILE A 185 -45.16 -16.29 22.35
C ILE A 185 -46.21 -15.85 21.33
N GLU A 186 -47.30 -15.30 21.81
CA GLU A 186 -48.31 -14.68 20.98
C GLU A 186 -48.59 -13.24 21.47
N LEU A 187 -48.29 -12.26 20.63
CA LEU A 187 -48.51 -10.84 20.91
C LEU A 187 -49.41 -10.24 19.81
N GLY A 188 -50.37 -9.46 20.19
CA GLY A 188 -51.29 -8.74 19.31
C GLY A 188 -52.62 -8.44 19.98
N SER A 189 -53.33 -7.40 19.53
CA SER A 189 -54.66 -7.11 20.04
C SER A 189 -55.68 -8.14 19.55
N LYS A 190 -56.28 -8.87 20.46
CA LYS A 190 -57.62 -9.48 20.21
C LYS A 190 -58.58 -8.29 20.24
N THR A 191 -59.13 -7.91 19.10
CA THR A 191 -60.34 -7.11 19.03
C THR A 191 -61.55 -7.97 19.39
#